data_03063c10c24adcf0595d1da05920bf4b
#
_entry.id   03063c10c24adcf0595d1da05920bf4b
#
_cell.length_a   1.000
_cell.length_b   1.000
_cell.length_c   1.000
_cell.angle_alpha   90.00
_cell.angle_beta   90.00
_cell.angle_gamma   90.00
#
_symmetry.space_group_name_H-M   'P 1'
#
loop_
_entity.id
_entity.type
_entity.pdbx_description
1 polymer ?
#
loop_
_entity_poly.entity_id
_entity_poly.type
_entity_poly.pdbx_seq_one_letter_code
_entity_poly.pdbx_strand_id
1 'polypeptide(L)'
;MQTLVRNSLAALLIASTAPAAFPAVAQEAPRVHYQEIPEGAYSVVAQVRAKPGKEDMLRAATLPLIDLVRGDPKNLVYFLQEDRAKPGHFIFYEVFASQADFDAHNAMPYVKDWFAKLPELAEGGVEVMRMAILGKPKK
;
A
#
# COMPACT_ATOMS: atom_id res chain seq x y z
N MET A 1 -10.06 38.77 80.27
CA MET A 1 -8.84 38.34 79.56
C MET A 1 -9.25 37.47 78.36
N GLN A 2 -9.29 38.06 77.18
CA GLN A 2 -9.61 37.36 75.92
C GLN A 2 -8.37 37.31 75.05
N THR A 3 -7.88 36.12 74.81
CA THR A 3 -6.70 35.85 73.99
C THR A 3 -7.14 35.70 72.55
N LEU A 4 -6.72 36.67 71.68
CA LEU A 4 -6.91 36.60 70.21
C LEU A 4 -5.90 35.65 69.60
N VAL A 5 -6.42 34.57 69.00
CA VAL A 5 -5.65 33.64 68.17
C VAL A 5 -5.66 34.21 66.68
N ARG A 6 -4.51 34.61 66.19
CA ARG A 6 -4.31 35.01 64.78
C ARG A 6 -4.05 33.76 63.95
N ASN A 7 -5.00 33.39 63.10
CA ASN A 7 -4.81 32.39 62.08
C ASN A 7 -4.10 33.01 60.86
N SER A 8 -2.87 32.62 60.60
CA SER A 8 -2.16 32.95 59.37
C SER A 8 -2.50 31.93 58.32
N LEU A 9 -3.29 32.29 57.30
CA LEU A 9 -3.44 31.49 56.10
C LEU A 9 -2.19 31.67 55.23
N ALA A 10 -1.39 30.62 55.06
CA ALA A 10 -0.37 30.54 54.06
C ALA A 10 -1.00 30.10 52.72
N ALA A 11 -1.05 30.99 51.74
CA ALA A 11 -1.50 30.66 50.39
C ALA A 11 -0.38 29.92 49.64
N LEU A 12 -0.60 28.66 49.35
CA LEU A 12 0.30 27.83 48.53
C LEU A 12 0.04 28.12 47.04
N LEU A 13 0.91 28.87 46.38
CA LEU A 13 0.91 29.08 44.94
C LEU A 13 1.42 27.82 44.25
N ILE A 14 0.49 27.05 43.65
CA ILE A 14 0.84 25.93 42.78
C ILE A 14 1.13 26.52 41.38
N ALA A 15 2.40 26.60 41.01
CA ALA A 15 2.81 26.95 39.65
C ALA A 15 2.50 25.76 38.73
N SER A 16 1.45 25.92 37.90
CA SER A 16 1.10 24.98 36.85
C SER A 16 2.07 25.17 35.67
N THR A 17 3.06 24.28 35.53
CA THR A 17 3.89 24.20 34.33
C THR A 17 3.12 23.44 33.27
N ALA A 18 2.57 24.15 32.30
CA ALA A 18 1.99 23.54 31.08
C ALA A 18 3.12 22.84 30.30
N PRO A 19 2.92 21.59 29.85
CA PRO A 19 3.90 20.92 28.99
C PRO A 19 3.97 21.65 27.65
N ALA A 20 5.19 22.01 27.23
CA ALA A 20 5.44 22.56 25.91
C ALA A 20 5.05 21.52 24.88
N ALA A 21 3.99 21.77 24.11
CA ALA A 21 3.60 20.97 22.97
C ALA A 21 4.68 21.15 21.88
N PHE A 22 5.49 20.12 21.66
CA PHE A 22 6.37 20.07 20.50
C PHE A 22 5.47 19.95 19.25
N PRO A 23 5.74 20.75 18.19
CA PRO A 23 5.01 20.59 16.94
C PRO A 23 5.31 19.16 16.41
N ALA A 24 4.27 18.35 16.27
CA ALA A 24 4.38 17.08 15.59
C ALA A 24 4.81 17.40 14.14
N VAL A 25 6.06 17.07 13.80
CA VAL A 25 6.51 17.07 12.41
C VAL A 25 5.67 16.00 11.72
N ALA A 26 4.70 16.42 10.95
CA ALA A 26 3.93 15.52 10.10
C ALA A 26 4.93 14.87 9.14
N GLN A 27 5.25 13.61 9.37
CA GLN A 27 6.08 12.83 8.47
C GLN A 27 5.29 12.66 7.18
N GLU A 28 5.69 13.37 6.12
CA GLU A 28 5.05 13.21 4.81
C GLU A 28 5.15 11.73 4.42
N ALA A 29 4.00 11.14 4.11
CA ALA A 29 3.97 9.80 3.56
C ALA A 29 4.81 9.76 2.27
N PRO A 30 5.61 8.70 2.03
CA PRO A 30 6.38 8.59 0.81
C PRO A 30 5.45 8.71 -0.39
N ARG A 31 5.72 9.73 -1.22
CA ARG A 31 4.98 9.99 -2.46
C ARG A 31 5.71 9.32 -3.60
N VAL A 32 4.96 8.62 -4.45
CA VAL A 32 5.52 8.18 -5.75
C VAL A 32 5.64 9.43 -6.64
N HIS A 33 6.88 9.80 -6.97
CA HIS A 33 7.14 10.93 -7.85
C HIS A 33 7.18 10.46 -9.29
N TYR A 34 6.34 11.02 -10.15
CA TYR A 34 6.30 10.68 -11.58
C TYR A 34 7.66 10.85 -12.27
N GLN A 35 8.48 11.79 -11.77
CA GLN A 35 9.82 12.06 -12.29
C GLN A 35 10.80 10.88 -12.07
N GLU A 36 10.52 10.04 -11.10
CA GLU A 36 11.35 8.88 -10.76
C GLU A 36 11.05 7.66 -11.64
N ILE A 37 9.90 7.67 -12.34
CA ILE A 37 9.57 6.60 -13.29
C ILE A 37 10.46 6.75 -14.53
N PRO A 38 11.32 5.79 -14.87
CA PRO A 38 12.25 5.90 -15.99
C PRO A 38 11.49 6.02 -17.32
N GLU A 39 12.13 6.66 -18.30
CA GLU A 39 11.60 6.68 -19.66
C GLU A 39 11.58 5.25 -20.23
N GLY A 40 10.48 4.88 -20.88
CA GLY A 40 10.30 3.52 -21.39
C GLY A 40 9.91 2.49 -20.32
N ALA A 41 9.56 2.94 -19.11
CA ALA A 41 9.04 2.05 -18.08
C ALA A 41 7.86 1.21 -18.58
N TYR A 42 7.83 -0.04 -18.15
CA TYR A 42 6.87 -1.05 -18.59
C TYR A 42 5.70 -1.10 -17.63
N SER A 43 4.52 -0.69 -18.08
CA SER A 43 3.32 -0.70 -17.26
C SER A 43 2.42 -1.86 -17.64
N VAL A 44 1.82 -2.47 -16.62
CA VAL A 44 0.92 -3.61 -16.75
C VAL A 44 -0.36 -3.34 -15.97
N VAL A 45 -1.49 -3.65 -16.59
CA VAL A 45 -2.75 -3.86 -15.91
C VAL A 45 -3.13 -5.32 -16.10
N ALA A 46 -3.26 -6.05 -15.00
CA ALA A 46 -3.70 -7.43 -15.03
C ALA A 46 -5.00 -7.59 -14.25
N GLN A 47 -5.82 -8.56 -14.61
CA GLN A 47 -7.05 -8.84 -13.89
C GLN A 47 -7.31 -10.33 -13.79
N VAL A 48 -7.95 -10.72 -12.68
CA VAL A 48 -8.38 -12.07 -12.42
C VAL A 48 -9.75 -12.07 -11.75
N ARG A 49 -10.60 -13.02 -12.11
CA ARG A 49 -11.94 -13.17 -11.52
C ARG A 49 -12.06 -14.50 -10.83
N ALA A 50 -12.65 -14.47 -9.64
CA ALA A 50 -12.97 -15.69 -8.91
C ALA A 50 -14.06 -16.49 -9.64
N LYS A 51 -13.97 -17.81 -9.55
CA LYS A 51 -15.12 -18.68 -9.83
C LYS A 51 -16.23 -18.41 -8.80
N PRO A 52 -17.50 -18.63 -9.16
CA PRO A 52 -18.61 -18.49 -8.23
C PRO A 52 -18.37 -19.28 -6.92
N GLY A 53 -18.49 -18.60 -5.77
CA GLY A 53 -18.26 -19.17 -4.45
C GLY A 53 -16.78 -19.33 -4.05
N LYS A 54 -15.84 -18.82 -4.86
CA LYS A 54 -14.39 -18.84 -4.58
C LYS A 54 -13.81 -17.45 -4.29
N GLU A 55 -14.64 -16.44 -4.15
CA GLU A 55 -14.22 -15.04 -3.99
C GLU A 55 -13.29 -14.86 -2.79
N ASP A 56 -13.67 -15.38 -1.62
CA ASP A 56 -12.86 -15.27 -0.40
C ASP A 56 -11.59 -16.10 -0.47
N MET A 57 -11.63 -17.26 -1.14
CA MET A 57 -10.46 -18.10 -1.31
C MET A 57 -9.44 -17.45 -2.25
N LEU A 58 -9.89 -16.86 -3.35
CA LEU A 58 -9.02 -16.14 -4.27
C LEU A 58 -8.44 -14.90 -3.58
N ARG A 59 -9.25 -14.16 -2.80
CA ARG A 59 -8.78 -13.02 -2.00
C ARG A 59 -7.68 -13.44 -1.03
N ALA A 60 -7.91 -14.50 -0.24
CA ALA A 60 -6.93 -15.02 0.71
C ALA A 60 -5.62 -15.48 0.04
N ALA A 61 -5.71 -16.04 -1.17
CA ALA A 61 -4.54 -16.44 -1.95
C ALA A 61 -3.78 -15.23 -2.54
N THR A 62 -4.47 -14.11 -2.82
CA THR A 62 -3.93 -12.96 -3.54
C THR A 62 -3.37 -11.87 -2.62
N LEU A 63 -3.97 -11.63 -1.46
CA LEU A 63 -3.53 -10.58 -0.53
C LEU A 63 -2.05 -10.68 -0.12
N PRO A 64 -1.46 -11.86 0.12
CA PRO A 64 -0.03 -11.96 0.47
C PRO A 64 0.92 -11.44 -0.62
N LEU A 65 0.47 -11.32 -1.87
CA LEU A 65 1.28 -10.75 -2.94
C LEU A 65 1.63 -9.28 -2.69
N ILE A 66 0.82 -8.54 -1.92
CA ILE A 66 1.04 -7.11 -1.68
C ILE A 66 2.44 -6.87 -1.10
N ASP A 67 2.77 -7.57 -0.03
CA ASP A 67 4.06 -7.39 0.64
C ASP A 67 5.21 -8.00 -0.16
N LEU A 68 4.98 -9.14 -0.80
CA LEU A 68 5.98 -9.82 -1.62
C LEU A 68 6.38 -8.99 -2.84
N VAL A 69 5.41 -8.43 -3.57
CA VAL A 69 5.67 -7.62 -4.77
C VAL A 69 6.25 -6.26 -4.38
N ARG A 70 5.75 -5.62 -3.33
CA ARG A 70 6.32 -4.35 -2.84
C ARG A 70 7.74 -4.51 -2.30
N GLY A 71 8.12 -5.70 -1.89
CA GLY A 71 9.50 -6.05 -1.52
C GLY A 71 10.41 -6.35 -2.71
N ASP A 72 9.87 -6.50 -3.92
CA ASP A 72 10.68 -6.73 -5.13
C ASP A 72 11.24 -5.38 -5.64
N PRO A 73 12.60 -5.19 -5.61
CA PRO A 73 13.20 -3.93 -6.04
C PRO A 73 13.01 -3.63 -7.54
N LYS A 74 12.57 -4.60 -8.32
CA LYS A 74 12.28 -4.45 -9.75
C LYS A 74 10.89 -3.87 -10.02
N ASN A 75 9.98 -3.97 -9.04
CA ASN A 75 8.65 -3.37 -9.12
C ASN A 75 8.70 -1.93 -8.60
N LEU A 76 8.36 -0.96 -9.44
CA LEU A 76 8.39 0.46 -9.11
C LEU A 76 7.06 0.94 -8.51
N VAL A 77 5.94 0.34 -8.95
CA VAL A 77 4.59 0.67 -8.48
C VAL A 77 3.76 -0.61 -8.49
N TYR A 78 3.09 -0.87 -7.37
CA TYR A 78 2.17 -1.99 -7.25
C TYR A 78 0.91 -1.61 -6.49
N PHE A 79 -0.23 -1.76 -7.15
CA PHE A 79 -1.54 -1.69 -6.53
C PHE A 79 -2.33 -2.95 -6.83
N LEU A 80 -2.72 -3.66 -5.78
CA LEU A 80 -3.76 -4.68 -5.84
C LEU A 80 -5.09 -4.03 -5.45
N GLN A 81 -6.07 -4.16 -6.32
CA GLN A 81 -7.39 -3.55 -6.17
C GLN A 81 -8.45 -4.63 -6.33
N GLU A 82 -9.57 -4.48 -5.64
CA GLU A 82 -10.76 -5.30 -5.84
C GLU A 82 -11.91 -4.40 -6.29
N ASP A 83 -12.64 -4.83 -7.32
CA ASP A 83 -13.82 -4.13 -7.82
C ASP A 83 -14.91 -4.15 -6.73
N ARG A 84 -15.29 -2.96 -6.25
CA ARG A 84 -16.31 -2.82 -5.20
C ARG A 84 -17.69 -3.32 -5.62
N ALA A 85 -17.99 -3.31 -6.92
CA ALA A 85 -19.25 -3.78 -7.47
C ALA A 85 -19.23 -5.27 -7.80
N LYS A 86 -18.04 -5.89 -7.84
CA LYS A 86 -17.86 -7.30 -8.23
C LYS A 86 -16.83 -7.96 -7.30
N PRO A 87 -17.22 -8.37 -6.09
CA PRO A 87 -16.35 -9.11 -5.19
C PRO A 87 -15.68 -10.29 -5.88
N GLY A 88 -14.41 -10.53 -5.60
CA GLY A 88 -13.61 -11.56 -6.28
C GLY A 88 -13.05 -11.15 -7.64
N HIS A 89 -13.29 -9.92 -8.11
CA HIS A 89 -12.62 -9.35 -9.28
C HIS A 89 -11.44 -8.49 -8.83
N PHE A 90 -10.23 -8.99 -9.03
CA PHE A 90 -8.98 -8.32 -8.65
C PHE A 90 -8.31 -7.71 -9.87
N ILE A 91 -7.76 -6.51 -9.67
CA ILE A 91 -7.03 -5.75 -10.68
C ILE A 91 -5.66 -5.40 -10.10
N PHE A 92 -4.62 -5.72 -10.83
CA PHE A 92 -3.23 -5.39 -10.55
C PHE A 92 -2.82 -4.23 -11.44
N TYR A 93 -2.29 -3.19 -10.85
CA TYR A 93 -1.62 -2.12 -11.58
C TYR A 93 -0.15 -2.15 -11.18
N GLU A 94 0.71 -2.34 -12.17
CA GLU A 94 2.13 -2.57 -11.95
C GLU A 94 2.97 -1.72 -12.90
N VAL A 95 4.11 -1.24 -12.41
CA VAL A 95 5.11 -0.56 -13.21
C VAL A 95 6.48 -1.14 -12.90
N PHE A 96 7.20 -1.49 -13.95
CA PHE A 96 8.58 -1.97 -13.91
C PHE A 96 9.48 -1.03 -14.72
N ALA A 97 10.79 -1.01 -14.41
CA ALA A 97 11.72 -0.18 -15.18
C ALA A 97 11.83 -0.66 -16.64
N SER A 98 11.64 -1.96 -16.90
CA SER A 98 11.71 -2.57 -18.22
C SER A 98 10.83 -3.82 -18.35
N GLN A 99 10.63 -4.30 -19.56
CA GLN A 99 9.99 -5.60 -19.79
C GLN A 99 10.82 -6.74 -19.18
N ALA A 100 12.13 -6.68 -19.23
CA ALA A 100 13.00 -7.69 -18.64
C ALA A 100 12.81 -7.82 -17.11
N ASP A 101 12.55 -6.69 -16.42
CA ASP A 101 12.23 -6.70 -15.00
C ASP A 101 10.87 -7.33 -14.71
N PHE A 102 9.87 -7.07 -15.55
CA PHE A 102 8.57 -7.74 -15.49
C PHE A 102 8.71 -9.26 -15.72
N ASP A 103 9.49 -9.67 -16.71
CA ASP A 103 9.72 -11.09 -17.00
C ASP A 103 10.44 -11.78 -15.83
N ALA A 104 11.42 -11.11 -15.21
CA ALA A 104 12.11 -11.60 -14.03
C ALA A 104 11.17 -11.70 -12.81
N HIS A 105 10.29 -10.72 -12.62
CA HIS A 105 9.24 -10.75 -11.60
C HIS A 105 8.32 -11.98 -11.77
N ASN A 106 7.84 -12.23 -12.99
CA ASN A 106 6.98 -13.39 -13.28
C ASN A 106 7.70 -14.74 -13.06
N ALA A 107 9.02 -14.76 -13.07
CA ALA A 107 9.82 -15.94 -12.78
C ALA A 107 9.99 -16.21 -11.27
N MET A 108 9.60 -15.29 -10.40
CA MET A 108 9.73 -15.45 -8.95
C MET A 108 8.87 -16.62 -8.43
N PRO A 109 9.38 -17.38 -7.43
CA PRO A 109 8.66 -18.54 -6.89
C PRO A 109 7.25 -18.20 -6.41
N TYR A 110 7.09 -17.10 -5.66
CA TYR A 110 5.78 -16.72 -5.11
C TYR A 110 4.75 -16.36 -6.19
N VAL A 111 5.19 -15.83 -7.34
CA VAL A 111 4.31 -15.55 -8.48
C VAL A 111 3.86 -16.88 -9.10
N LYS A 112 4.79 -17.80 -9.34
CA LYS A 112 4.49 -19.14 -9.87
C LYS A 112 3.54 -19.92 -8.94
N ASP A 113 3.78 -19.86 -7.64
CA ASP A 113 2.95 -20.50 -6.62
C ASP A 113 1.53 -19.93 -6.58
N TRP A 114 1.39 -18.64 -6.80
CA TRP A 114 0.09 -18.01 -6.94
C TRP A 114 -0.62 -18.45 -8.22
N PHE A 115 0.06 -18.41 -9.38
CA PHE A 115 -0.49 -18.88 -10.65
C PHE A 115 -0.94 -20.35 -10.59
N ALA A 116 -0.24 -21.20 -9.87
CA ALA A 116 -0.58 -22.62 -9.71
C ALA A 116 -1.93 -22.83 -8.98
N LYS A 117 -2.42 -21.85 -8.22
CA LYS A 117 -3.72 -21.92 -7.52
C LYS A 117 -4.89 -21.49 -8.41
N LEU A 118 -4.63 -20.72 -9.46
CA LEU A 118 -5.69 -20.10 -10.27
C LEU A 118 -6.60 -21.10 -10.98
N PRO A 119 -6.14 -22.24 -11.51
CA PRO A 119 -7.04 -23.20 -12.15
C PRO A 119 -8.19 -23.66 -11.24
N GLU A 120 -7.99 -23.68 -9.93
CA GLU A 120 -9.02 -24.03 -8.96
C GLU A 120 -9.89 -22.84 -8.57
N LEU A 121 -9.31 -21.64 -8.48
CA LEU A 121 -9.92 -20.47 -7.85
C LEU A 121 -10.49 -19.47 -8.83
N ALA A 122 -9.96 -19.38 -10.06
CA ALA A 122 -10.25 -18.31 -11.00
C ALA A 122 -10.92 -18.78 -12.29
N GLU A 123 -11.72 -17.92 -12.86
CA GLU A 123 -12.28 -18.07 -14.21
C GLU A 123 -11.30 -17.56 -15.24
N GLY A 124 -10.96 -18.37 -16.24
CA GLY A 124 -10.22 -17.93 -17.42
C GLY A 124 -8.75 -17.56 -17.20
N GLY A 125 -8.23 -17.65 -15.98
CA GLY A 125 -6.86 -17.27 -15.64
C GLY A 125 -6.69 -15.75 -15.49
N VAL A 126 -5.47 -15.24 -15.78
CA VAL A 126 -5.13 -13.82 -15.69
C VAL A 126 -5.13 -13.19 -17.08
N GLU A 127 -5.92 -12.14 -17.23
CA GLU A 127 -5.84 -11.28 -18.42
C GLU A 127 -4.81 -10.18 -18.19
N VAL A 128 -3.85 -10.03 -19.10
CA VAL A 128 -2.74 -9.07 -18.96
C VAL A 128 -2.77 -8.06 -20.09
N MET A 129 -2.90 -6.79 -19.75
CA MET A 129 -2.78 -5.66 -20.65
C MET A 129 -1.43 -4.98 -20.45
N ARG A 130 -0.66 -4.85 -21.53
CA ARG A 130 0.63 -4.15 -21.55
C ARG A 130 0.40 -2.72 -22.00
N MET A 131 0.80 -1.76 -21.18
CA MET A 131 0.44 -0.36 -21.34
C MET A 131 1.67 0.50 -21.56
N ALA A 132 1.55 1.50 -22.41
CA ALA A 132 2.54 2.57 -22.53
C ALA A 132 2.18 3.71 -21.59
N ILE A 133 3.15 4.20 -20.82
CA ILE A 133 2.96 5.39 -19.98
C ILE A 133 3.06 6.62 -20.87
N LEU A 134 1.98 7.38 -20.96
CA LEU A 134 1.89 8.60 -21.75
C LEU A 134 2.11 9.84 -20.89
N GLY A 135 2.49 10.96 -21.52
CA GLY A 135 2.49 12.27 -20.88
C GLY A 135 3.56 12.47 -19.81
N LYS A 136 4.71 11.84 -19.92
CA LYS A 136 5.84 12.13 -19.04
C LYS A 136 6.20 13.61 -19.07
N PRO A 137 6.47 14.25 -17.90
CA PRO A 137 7.00 15.60 -17.89
C PRO A 137 8.29 15.64 -18.69
N LYS A 138 8.38 16.58 -19.64
CA LYS A 138 9.66 16.88 -20.30
C LYS A 138 10.63 17.39 -19.23
N LYS A 139 11.83 16.83 -19.18
CA LYS A 139 12.91 17.35 -18.35
C LYS A 139 13.23 18.79 -18.72
#